data_f8c3a699dec845824dc87e3a442223ad
#
_entry.id   f8c3a699dec845824dc87e3a442223ad
#
_cell.length_a   1.000
_cell.length_b   1.000
_cell.length_c   1.000
_cell.angle_alpha   90.00
_cell.angle_beta   90.00
_cell.angle_gamma   90.00
#
_symmetry.space_group_name_H-M   'P 1'
#
loop_
_entity.id
_entity.type
_entity.pdbx_description
1 polymer ?
#
loop_
_entity_poly.entity_id
_entity_poly.type
_entity_poly.pdbx_seq_one_letter_code
_entity_poly.pdbx_strand_id
1 'polypeptide(L)'
;MALGNHEYIGGEIDRNLNFLSQANVQVLRDSATLIDNTFYIIGRDDASRKYRNSLANITDRLDHTKPMIVLDHQPSGFEEAQKCGIDLLLSGHTHGGQVFPISLVVKAVFKHSYGYHTANGTHFYITSGLGIWGGKFRIGSRSEYVVINLQGQ
;
A
#
# COMPACT_ATOMS: atom_id res chain seq x y z
N MET A 1 -3.07 9.27 1.16
CA MET A 1 -1.74 8.61 1.25
C MET A 1 -1.75 7.63 2.42
N ALA A 2 -1.12 6.44 2.31
CA ALA A 2 -0.79 5.59 3.45
C ALA A 2 0.68 5.80 3.82
N LEU A 3 1.03 5.59 5.11
CA LEU A 3 2.39 5.68 5.61
C LEU A 3 3.13 4.36 5.44
N GLY A 4 4.45 4.42 5.31
CA GLY A 4 5.32 3.27 5.35
C GLY A 4 6.16 3.21 6.64
N ASN A 5 7.00 2.19 6.74
CA ASN A 5 7.88 2.00 7.89
C ASN A 5 8.91 3.14 8.05
N HIS A 6 9.32 3.79 6.97
CA HIS A 6 10.30 4.87 7.01
C HIS A 6 9.78 6.13 7.70
N GLU A 7 8.49 6.42 7.64
CA GLU A 7 7.89 7.54 8.36
C GLU A 7 8.01 7.37 9.89
N TYR A 8 8.17 6.12 10.37
CA TYR A 8 8.31 5.79 11.79
C TYR A 8 9.75 5.64 12.27
N ILE A 9 10.67 5.20 11.40
CA ILE A 9 12.06 4.93 11.77
C ILE A 9 12.80 6.20 12.21
N GLY A 10 12.48 7.35 11.60
CA GLY A 10 13.13 8.63 11.90
C GLY A 10 12.69 9.29 13.21
N GLY A 11 11.64 8.80 13.88
CA GLY A 11 11.10 9.39 15.11
C GLY A 11 10.39 10.74 14.97
N GLU A 12 10.29 11.29 13.77
CA GLU A 12 9.71 12.61 13.48
C GLU A 12 8.32 12.52 12.83
N ILE A 13 7.51 11.56 13.22
CA ILE A 13 6.22 11.31 12.59
C ILE A 13 5.31 12.55 12.58
N ASP A 14 5.25 13.30 13.68
CA ASP A 14 4.37 14.48 13.78
C ASP A 14 4.83 15.60 12.83
N ARG A 15 6.14 15.78 12.65
CA ARG A 15 6.70 16.71 11.68
C ARG A 15 6.34 16.32 10.24
N ASN A 16 6.46 15.03 9.92
CA ASN A 16 6.10 14.50 8.60
C ASN A 16 4.61 14.66 8.31
N LEU A 17 3.74 14.37 9.28
CA LEU A 17 2.30 14.56 9.16
C LEU A 17 1.93 16.02 8.96
N ASN A 18 2.56 16.94 9.72
CA ASN A 18 2.33 18.38 9.57
C ASN A 18 2.75 18.87 8.16
N PHE A 19 3.91 18.44 7.67
CA PHE A 19 4.36 18.76 6.32
C PHE A 19 3.38 18.27 5.25
N LEU A 20 2.92 17.02 5.34
CA LEU A 20 1.94 16.44 4.42
C LEU A 20 0.60 17.20 4.45
N SER A 21 0.15 17.57 5.65
CA SER A 21 -1.06 18.38 5.83
C SER A 21 -0.94 19.76 5.16
N GLN A 22 0.20 20.44 5.33
CA GLN A 22 0.47 21.71 4.67
C GLN A 22 0.52 21.59 3.13
N ALA A 23 0.90 20.44 2.63
CA ALA A 23 0.89 20.11 1.21
C ALA A 23 -0.49 19.64 0.69
N ASN A 24 -1.56 19.75 1.49
CA ASN A 24 -2.91 19.25 1.20
C ASN A 24 -2.96 17.74 0.89
N VAL A 25 -2.06 16.96 1.49
CA VAL A 25 -2.05 15.50 1.36
C VAL A 25 -2.81 14.90 2.54
N GLN A 26 -3.96 14.29 2.27
CA GLN A 26 -4.70 13.53 3.27
C GLN A 26 -3.98 12.22 3.57
N VAL A 27 -3.57 12.04 4.81
CA VAL A 27 -2.98 10.78 5.30
C VAL A 27 -4.06 9.93 5.93
N LEU A 28 -4.17 8.69 5.46
CA LEU A 28 -5.09 7.69 6.00
C LEU A 28 -4.29 6.70 6.84
N ARG A 29 -4.67 6.57 8.11
CA ARG A 29 -4.07 5.63 9.07
C ARG A 29 -5.18 4.78 9.67
N ASP A 30 -5.26 3.54 9.23
CA ASP A 30 -6.35 2.61 9.59
C ASP A 30 -7.74 3.25 9.45
N SER A 31 -7.92 3.94 8.33
CA SER A 31 -9.12 4.75 8.07
C SER A 31 -9.49 4.73 6.60
N ALA A 32 -10.73 5.06 6.32
CA ALA A 32 -11.30 5.11 4.98
C ALA A 32 -11.82 6.52 4.66
N THR A 33 -11.81 6.88 3.39
CA THR A 33 -12.48 8.05 2.85
C THR A 33 -13.31 7.66 1.63
N LEU A 34 -14.52 8.20 1.53
CA LEU A 34 -15.40 8.01 0.38
C LEU A 34 -15.12 9.11 -0.64
N ILE A 35 -14.83 8.73 -1.88
CA ILE A 35 -14.55 9.64 -2.98
C ILE A 35 -15.81 9.79 -3.84
N ASP A 36 -16.26 11.04 -3.97
CA ASP A 36 -17.40 11.43 -4.81
C ASP A 36 -18.64 10.53 -4.67
N ASN A 37 -18.86 10.00 -3.46
CA ASN A 37 -19.90 9.02 -3.16
C ASN A 37 -19.84 7.74 -4.04
N THR A 38 -18.69 7.44 -4.65
CA THR A 38 -18.54 6.39 -5.67
C THR A 38 -17.75 5.19 -5.15
N PHE A 39 -16.58 5.39 -4.55
CA PHE A 39 -15.70 4.33 -4.07
C PHE A 39 -14.91 4.76 -2.82
N TYR A 40 -14.43 3.79 -2.07
CA TYR A 40 -13.58 4.05 -0.90
C TYR A 40 -12.09 3.96 -1.23
N ILE A 41 -11.32 4.89 -0.66
CA ILE A 41 -9.88 4.72 -0.48
C ILE A 41 -9.64 4.44 1.00
N ILE A 42 -9.00 3.33 1.29
CA ILE A 42 -8.67 2.87 2.63
C ILE A 42 -7.15 2.93 2.78
N GLY A 43 -6.65 3.67 3.76
CA GLY A 43 -5.22 3.69 4.09
C GLY A 43 -4.98 2.89 5.35
N ARG A 44 -4.10 1.90 5.26
CA ARG A 44 -3.63 1.16 6.42
C ARG A 44 -2.42 1.82 7.04
N ASP A 45 -2.30 1.75 8.37
CA ASP A 45 -1.05 2.08 9.04
C ASP A 45 0.01 1.03 8.73
N ASP A 46 1.29 1.33 8.91
CA ASP A 46 2.35 0.38 8.54
C ASP A 46 2.30 -0.91 9.37
N ALA A 47 2.62 -2.04 8.75
CA ALA A 47 2.59 -3.35 9.38
C ALA A 47 3.56 -3.50 10.58
N SER A 48 4.56 -2.62 10.71
CA SER A 48 5.44 -2.56 11.88
C SER A 48 4.76 -1.99 13.14
N ARG A 49 3.55 -1.41 13.00
CA ARG A 49 2.83 -0.82 14.14
C ARG A 49 2.07 -1.86 14.94
N LYS A 50 2.36 -1.93 16.24
CA LYS A 50 1.79 -2.91 17.18
C LYS A 50 0.25 -2.86 17.26
N TYR A 51 -0.33 -1.66 17.10
CA TYR A 51 -1.76 -1.41 17.28
C TYR A 51 -2.48 -1.12 15.94
N ARG A 52 -1.89 -1.59 14.82
CA ARG A 52 -2.53 -1.52 13.53
C ARG A 52 -3.86 -2.26 13.55
N ASN A 53 -4.93 -1.61 13.10
CA ASN A 53 -6.24 -2.23 12.99
C ASN A 53 -6.27 -3.32 11.92
N SER A 54 -7.12 -4.32 12.12
CA SER A 54 -7.45 -5.27 11.05
C SER A 54 -8.22 -4.57 9.92
N LEU A 55 -8.09 -5.08 8.72
CA LEU A 55 -8.85 -4.55 7.59
C LEU A 55 -10.36 -4.78 7.80
N ALA A 56 -10.74 -5.90 8.40
CA ALA A 56 -12.11 -6.19 8.77
C ALA A 56 -12.71 -5.09 9.67
N ASN A 57 -11.98 -4.64 10.69
CA ASN A 57 -12.46 -3.56 11.58
C ASN A 57 -12.62 -2.22 10.84
N ILE A 58 -11.78 -1.94 9.84
CA ILE A 58 -11.86 -0.71 9.07
C ILE A 58 -13.06 -0.74 8.12
N THR A 59 -13.35 -1.90 7.54
CA THR A 59 -14.41 -2.07 6.52
C THR A 59 -15.78 -2.38 7.10
N ASP A 60 -15.89 -2.78 8.37
CA ASP A 60 -17.11 -3.23 9.02
C ASP A 60 -18.31 -2.28 8.85
N ARG A 61 -18.05 -0.97 8.82
CA ARG A 61 -19.08 0.07 8.72
C ARG A 61 -19.19 0.72 7.35
N LEU A 62 -18.45 0.22 6.37
CA LEU A 62 -18.47 0.77 5.02
C LEU A 62 -19.63 0.16 4.21
N ASP A 63 -20.06 0.87 3.19
CA ASP A 63 -21.03 0.38 2.22
C ASP A 63 -20.34 -0.57 1.23
N HIS A 64 -20.51 -1.87 1.43
CA HIS A 64 -19.89 -2.92 0.62
C HIS A 64 -20.46 -3.03 -0.81
N THR A 65 -21.44 -2.20 -1.18
CA THR A 65 -21.88 -2.08 -2.57
C THR A 65 -20.98 -1.18 -3.40
N LYS A 66 -20.08 -0.43 -2.74
CA LYS A 66 -19.12 0.46 -3.38
C LYS A 66 -17.73 -0.18 -3.44
N PRO A 67 -17.01 0.03 -4.55
CA PRO A 67 -15.64 -0.47 -4.67
C PRO A 67 -14.72 0.05 -3.56
N MET A 68 -13.81 -0.81 -3.12
CA MET A 68 -12.85 -0.52 -2.04
C MET A 68 -11.41 -0.69 -2.55
N ILE A 69 -10.64 0.41 -2.49
CA ILE A 69 -9.22 0.45 -2.85
C ILE A 69 -8.40 0.61 -1.58
N VAL A 70 -7.53 -0.35 -1.29
CA VAL A 70 -6.64 -0.33 -0.12
C VAL A 70 -5.25 0.12 -0.50
N LEU A 71 -4.71 1.06 0.26
CA LEU A 71 -3.31 1.46 0.24
C LEU A 71 -2.64 0.84 1.47
N ASP A 72 -1.75 -0.11 1.26
CA ASP A 72 -0.96 -0.77 2.31
C ASP A 72 0.50 -0.81 1.91
N HIS A 73 1.38 -0.15 2.66
CA HIS A 73 2.78 0.00 2.28
C HIS A 73 3.47 -1.35 2.05
N GLN A 74 3.30 -2.30 2.98
CA GLN A 74 3.93 -3.61 2.86
C GLN A 74 3.03 -4.61 2.12
N PRO A 75 3.56 -5.45 1.20
CA PRO A 75 2.78 -6.42 0.44
C PRO A 75 2.45 -7.64 1.32
N SER A 76 1.50 -7.44 2.23
CA SER A 76 1.01 -8.42 3.18
C SER A 76 -0.52 -8.35 3.25
N GLY A 77 -1.16 -9.27 3.97
CA GLY A 77 -2.61 -9.21 4.18
C GLY A 77 -3.46 -9.53 2.95
N PHE A 78 -2.92 -10.19 1.93
CA PHE A 78 -3.66 -10.56 0.72
C PHE A 78 -4.91 -11.38 1.02
N GLU A 79 -4.82 -12.35 1.94
CA GLU A 79 -5.97 -13.18 2.33
C GLU A 79 -7.01 -12.38 3.11
N GLU A 80 -6.56 -11.44 3.94
CA GLU A 80 -7.45 -10.54 4.68
C GLU A 80 -8.21 -9.63 3.70
N ALA A 81 -7.53 -9.07 2.70
CA ALA A 81 -8.15 -8.24 1.67
C ALA A 81 -9.24 -9.00 0.90
N GLN A 82 -8.96 -10.25 0.50
CA GLN A 82 -9.94 -11.12 -0.17
C GLN A 82 -11.17 -11.38 0.71
N LYS A 83 -10.97 -11.69 1.99
CA LYS A 83 -12.07 -11.93 2.95
C LYS A 83 -12.93 -10.70 3.20
N CYS A 84 -12.35 -9.51 3.12
CA CYS A 84 -13.03 -8.24 3.30
C CYS A 84 -13.68 -7.71 2.02
N GLY A 85 -13.59 -8.43 0.89
CA GLY A 85 -14.17 -8.00 -0.38
C GLY A 85 -13.50 -6.76 -0.98
N ILE A 86 -12.18 -6.64 -0.80
CA ILE A 86 -11.41 -5.53 -1.38
C ILE A 86 -11.24 -5.75 -2.89
N ASP A 87 -11.56 -4.73 -3.69
CA ASP A 87 -11.42 -4.81 -5.13
C ASP A 87 -9.97 -4.64 -5.58
N LEU A 88 -9.25 -3.68 -4.97
CA LEU A 88 -7.86 -3.38 -5.34
C LEU A 88 -7.01 -3.10 -4.10
N LEU A 89 -5.87 -3.80 -3.98
CA LEU A 89 -4.86 -3.53 -2.96
C LEU A 89 -3.55 -3.09 -3.62
N LEU A 90 -3.07 -1.92 -3.23
CA LEU A 90 -1.84 -1.30 -3.74
C LEU A 90 -0.77 -1.30 -2.66
N SER A 91 0.40 -1.86 -2.98
CA SER A 91 1.54 -1.97 -2.07
C SER A 91 2.85 -1.56 -2.73
N GLY A 92 3.88 -1.36 -1.92
CA GLY A 92 5.23 -1.04 -2.35
C GLY A 92 6.27 -1.78 -1.52
N HIS A 93 7.12 -1.04 -0.79
CA HIS A 93 8.11 -1.51 0.20
C HIS A 93 9.28 -2.32 -0.35
N THR A 94 9.02 -3.28 -1.23
CA THR A 94 10.02 -4.26 -1.70
C THR A 94 11.04 -3.66 -2.67
N HIS A 95 10.71 -2.51 -3.28
CA HIS A 95 11.48 -1.88 -4.36
C HIS A 95 11.82 -2.80 -5.54
N GLY A 96 11.03 -3.89 -5.74
CA GLY A 96 11.36 -4.94 -6.69
C GLY A 96 12.71 -5.64 -6.38
N GLY A 97 13.16 -5.56 -5.10
CA GLY A 97 14.45 -6.04 -4.63
C GLY A 97 15.62 -5.11 -4.93
N GLN A 98 15.36 -3.91 -5.45
CA GLN A 98 16.26 -2.80 -5.78
C GLN A 98 17.62 -3.18 -6.40
N VAL A 99 18.39 -4.08 -5.76
CA VAL A 99 19.76 -4.45 -6.14
C VAL A 99 19.90 -5.96 -6.28
N PHE A 100 20.36 -6.42 -7.45
CA PHE A 100 20.76 -7.82 -7.63
C PHE A 100 22.07 -8.08 -6.83
N PRO A 101 22.20 -9.22 -6.08
CA PRO A 101 21.27 -10.36 -6.02
C PRO A 101 20.21 -10.29 -4.90
N ILE A 102 20.07 -9.19 -4.17
CA ILE A 102 19.08 -9.02 -3.09
C ILE A 102 17.65 -9.28 -3.60
N SER A 103 17.38 -8.96 -4.87
CA SER A 103 16.09 -9.27 -5.51
C SER A 103 15.70 -10.75 -5.44
N LEU A 104 16.65 -11.67 -5.36
CA LEU A 104 16.37 -13.11 -5.18
C LEU A 104 15.88 -13.41 -3.77
N VAL A 105 16.47 -12.75 -2.78
CA VAL A 105 16.05 -12.87 -1.36
C VAL A 105 14.63 -12.30 -1.20
N VAL A 106 14.37 -11.13 -1.75
CA VAL A 106 13.03 -10.49 -1.71
C VAL A 106 11.97 -11.41 -2.33
N LYS A 107 12.26 -12.03 -3.48
CA LYS A 107 11.36 -13.00 -4.13
C LYS A 107 11.13 -14.26 -3.29
N ALA A 108 12.11 -14.68 -2.49
CA ALA A 108 11.97 -15.84 -1.61
C ALA A 108 11.17 -15.52 -0.33
N VAL A 109 11.28 -14.29 0.17
CA VAL A 109 10.61 -13.84 1.42
C VAL A 109 9.16 -13.44 1.17
N PHE A 110 8.89 -12.69 0.09
CA PHE A 110 7.55 -12.20 -0.23
C PHE A 110 6.88 -13.09 -1.27
N LYS A 111 5.73 -13.66 -0.94
CA LYS A 111 4.91 -14.46 -1.87
C LYS A 111 4.63 -13.72 -3.19
N HIS A 112 4.35 -12.42 -3.07
CA HIS A 112 4.23 -11.49 -4.19
C HIS A 112 5.10 -10.28 -3.88
N SER A 113 6.16 -10.08 -4.64
CA SER A 113 7.15 -9.04 -4.37
C SER A 113 7.11 -7.87 -5.36
N TYR A 114 6.42 -8.06 -6.50
CA TYR A 114 6.35 -7.05 -7.56
C TYR A 114 5.29 -7.39 -8.61
N GLY A 115 4.67 -6.37 -9.18
CA GLY A 115 3.76 -6.45 -10.31
C GLY A 115 2.32 -6.73 -9.94
N TYR A 116 1.53 -7.05 -10.95
CA TYR A 116 0.11 -7.30 -10.85
C TYR A 116 -0.18 -8.77 -10.53
N HIS A 117 -1.14 -8.99 -9.63
CA HIS A 117 -1.66 -10.30 -9.26
C HIS A 117 -3.17 -10.20 -9.09
N THR A 118 -3.87 -11.31 -9.19
CA THR A 118 -5.31 -11.39 -8.87
C THR A 118 -5.61 -12.73 -8.18
N ALA A 119 -6.50 -12.70 -7.22
CA ALA A 119 -6.99 -13.88 -6.53
C ALA A 119 -8.37 -13.61 -5.90
N ASN A 120 -9.31 -14.53 -6.12
CA ASN A 120 -10.67 -14.49 -5.52
C ASN A 120 -11.40 -13.14 -5.72
N GLY A 121 -11.28 -12.55 -6.92
CA GLY A 121 -11.93 -11.28 -7.24
C GLY A 121 -11.18 -10.03 -6.78
N THR A 122 -10.13 -10.17 -5.96
CA THR A 122 -9.29 -9.04 -5.52
C THR A 122 -8.10 -8.86 -6.47
N HIS A 123 -7.85 -7.63 -6.89
CA HIS A 123 -6.69 -7.22 -7.64
C HIS A 123 -5.59 -6.70 -6.72
N PHE A 124 -4.33 -7.03 -7.00
CA PHE A 124 -3.17 -6.61 -6.22
C PHE A 124 -2.12 -6.01 -7.15
N TYR A 125 -1.54 -4.91 -6.77
CA TYR A 125 -0.37 -4.37 -7.45
C TYR A 125 0.71 -3.98 -6.43
N ILE A 126 1.92 -4.53 -6.61
CA ILE A 126 3.08 -4.21 -5.80
C ILE A 126 4.07 -3.44 -6.68
N THR A 127 4.25 -2.16 -6.36
CA THR A 127 5.15 -1.28 -7.12
C THR A 127 6.59 -1.37 -6.63
N SER A 128 7.53 -1.19 -7.56
CA SER A 128 8.93 -0.97 -7.21
C SER A 128 9.21 0.46 -6.71
N GLY A 129 8.24 1.36 -6.86
CA GLY A 129 8.29 2.75 -6.42
C GLY A 129 9.24 3.65 -7.21
N LEU A 130 9.08 4.96 -7.03
CA LEU A 130 9.96 5.98 -7.61
C LEU A 130 11.28 6.09 -6.85
N GLY A 131 11.20 6.02 -5.51
CA GLY A 131 12.33 6.18 -4.61
C GLY A 131 13.26 4.98 -4.55
N ILE A 132 14.31 5.15 -3.79
CA ILE A 132 15.32 4.15 -3.47
C ILE A 132 15.53 4.13 -1.97
N TRP A 133 16.05 3.02 -1.44
CA TRP A 133 16.45 2.92 -0.04
C TRP A 133 17.95 2.55 0.06
N GLY A 134 18.63 2.94 1.13
CA GLY A 134 20.04 2.62 1.34
C GLY A 134 20.95 3.19 0.26
N GLY A 135 21.49 2.34 -0.59
CA GLY A 135 22.35 2.75 -1.71
C GLY A 135 21.60 3.55 -2.78
N LYS A 136 22.19 4.65 -3.25
CA LYS A 136 21.58 5.56 -4.23
C LYS A 136 21.61 5.02 -5.67
N PHE A 137 21.33 3.74 -5.86
CA PHE A 137 21.33 3.09 -7.17
C PHE A 137 20.38 1.89 -7.20
N ARG A 138 20.04 1.45 -8.41
CA ARG A 138 19.31 0.20 -8.69
C ARG A 138 20.12 -0.67 -9.61
N ILE A 139 20.11 -2.00 -9.39
CA ILE A 139 20.71 -3.01 -10.26
C ILE A 139 19.69 -4.14 -10.45
N GLY A 140 19.25 -4.35 -11.70
CA GLY A 140 18.26 -5.38 -12.01
C GLY A 140 16.81 -5.03 -11.66
N SER A 141 16.55 -3.79 -11.24
CA SER A 141 15.21 -3.22 -11.06
C SER A 141 15.16 -1.80 -11.63
N ARG A 142 13.93 -1.27 -11.81
CA ARG A 142 13.73 0.12 -12.29
C ARG A 142 12.78 0.85 -11.35
N SER A 143 12.93 2.17 -11.26
CA SER A 143 11.93 3.05 -10.66
C SER A 143 10.70 3.08 -11.56
N GLU A 144 9.51 3.15 -10.95
CA GLU A 144 8.26 3.24 -11.68
C GLU A 144 7.24 4.09 -10.94
N TYR A 145 6.30 4.63 -11.68
CA TYR A 145 4.98 5.05 -11.21
C TYR A 145 3.93 4.26 -11.99
N VAL A 146 2.77 4.08 -11.39
CA VAL A 146 1.70 3.26 -11.95
C VAL A 146 0.47 4.12 -12.18
N VAL A 147 -0.09 4.05 -13.37
CA VAL A 147 -1.37 4.67 -13.71
C VAL A 147 -2.43 3.58 -13.74
N ILE A 148 -3.46 3.72 -12.92
CA ILE A 148 -4.57 2.79 -12.82
C ILE A 148 -5.82 3.49 -13.31
N ASN A 149 -6.42 2.96 -14.39
CA ASN A 149 -7.70 3.44 -14.90
C ASN A 149 -8.82 2.61 -14.30
N LEU A 150 -9.67 3.25 -13.50
CA LEU A 150 -10.88 2.63 -12.95
C LEU A 150 -12.02 2.84 -13.93
N GLN A 151 -12.72 1.77 -14.28
CA GLN A 151 -13.91 1.83 -15.13
C GLN A 151 -15.06 1.15 -14.39
N GLY A 152 -16.18 1.89 -14.26
CA GLY A 152 -17.44 1.31 -13.79
C GLY A 152 -18.05 0.41 -14.87
N GLN A 153 -18.73 -0.63 -14.45
CA GLN A 153 -19.58 -1.45 -15.33
C GLN A 153 -20.99 -0.89 -15.37
#